data_07dc8d81a0147b28751b9fffcb799f77
#
_entry.id   07dc8d81a0147b28751b9fffcb799f77
#
_cell.length_a   1.000
_cell.length_b   1.000
_cell.length_c   1.000
_cell.angle_alpha   90.00
_cell.angle_beta   90.00
_cell.angle_gamma   90.00
#
_symmetry.space_group_name_H-M   'P 1'
#
loop_
_entity.id
_entity.type
_entity.pdbx_description
1 polymer ?
#
loop_
_entity_poly.entity_id
_entity_poly.type
_entity_poly.pdbx_seq_one_letter_code
_entity_poly.pdbx_strand_id
1 'polypeptide(L)'
;MESSVNSRLIFFAGVNTGFVTDALPDERYIDFYARRSSPLLYCAIAGNVVVPDGFGSNPQTPIISADAVWQRVTSAISDGGALAGIQLASAWSGYIGNRSFRSNCAATIIENARVLVNDMRDEGQEKFMDSLEHGTELALCAGFRHIQLHAAHGYLFSLLIDRRINFNAPSILDRLSTWASRLKVEGVETSIRISLRTGEMGFDRMGGTEFLDEIAQLPFDYVDVSSGFYNIDKKLIYPGRPDTIAARRQETLSFAQRHPNRRFIYSGRAMNHPQTELPHNVHLGLCRDLIANPDFLKQPAKGCENSGHCHYYSRGKDHVTCSQWSLADRHS
;
A
#
# COMPACT_ATOMS: atom_id res chain seq x y z
N MET A 1 -10.92 33.42 -18.26
CA MET A 1 -11.14 32.00 -17.88
C MET A 1 -9.78 31.42 -17.56
N GLU A 2 -9.39 31.50 -16.30
CA GLU A 2 -8.16 30.87 -15.83
C GLU A 2 -8.37 29.35 -15.87
N SER A 3 -7.58 28.66 -16.69
CA SER A 3 -7.52 27.20 -16.68
C SER A 3 -7.06 26.79 -15.29
N SER A 4 -7.95 26.23 -14.48
CA SER A 4 -7.57 25.54 -13.26
C SER A 4 -6.58 24.44 -13.65
N VAL A 5 -5.31 24.71 -13.48
CA VAL A 5 -4.28 23.67 -13.50
C VAL A 5 -4.71 22.69 -12.42
N ASN A 6 -5.24 21.55 -12.84
CA ASN A 6 -5.63 20.46 -11.94
C ASN A 6 -4.38 20.04 -11.18
N SER A 7 -4.18 20.59 -9.98
CA SER A 7 -3.01 20.29 -9.15
C SER A 7 -3.05 18.82 -8.79
N ARG A 8 -1.99 18.08 -9.11
CA ARG A 8 -1.88 16.65 -8.80
C ARG A 8 -1.93 16.44 -7.31
N LEU A 9 -2.76 15.50 -6.88
CA LEU A 9 -2.80 15.08 -5.49
C LEU A 9 -1.52 14.31 -5.15
N ILE A 10 -1.00 14.53 -3.95
CA ILE A 10 0.20 13.88 -3.42
C ILE A 10 -0.19 13.06 -2.20
N PHE A 11 0.08 11.77 -2.25
CA PHE A 11 -0.18 10.82 -1.18
C PHE A 11 1.12 10.41 -0.51
N PHE A 12 1.15 10.38 0.80
CA PHE A 12 2.17 9.64 1.52
C PHE A 12 1.71 8.19 1.62
N ALA A 13 2.37 7.29 0.89
CA ALA A 13 2.02 5.88 0.82
C ALA A 13 2.27 5.17 2.15
N GLY A 14 1.45 4.18 2.47
CA GLY A 14 1.53 3.39 3.69
C GLY A 14 2.93 2.79 3.93
N VAL A 15 3.41 2.95 5.15
CA VAL A 15 4.71 2.46 5.63
C VAL A 15 4.51 1.66 6.90
N ASN A 16 4.90 0.38 6.89
CA ASN A 16 5.09 -0.32 8.15
C ASN A 16 6.34 0.24 8.83
N THR A 17 6.14 1.02 9.89
CA THR A 17 7.22 1.70 10.59
C THR A 17 7.94 0.81 11.60
N GLY A 18 7.26 -0.21 12.13
CA GLY A 18 7.74 -1.00 13.26
C GLY A 18 7.70 -0.26 14.60
N PHE A 19 7.17 0.97 14.67
CA PHE A 19 6.95 1.70 15.92
C PHE A 19 5.68 1.23 16.60
N VAL A 20 5.76 0.02 17.17
CA VAL A 20 4.63 -0.74 17.67
C VAL A 20 5.00 -1.40 18.99
N THR A 21 4.11 -1.31 19.96
CA THR A 21 4.16 -2.02 21.23
C THR A 21 2.83 -2.74 21.44
N ASP A 22 2.86 -4.02 21.76
CA ASP A 22 1.66 -4.85 21.97
C ASP A 22 0.63 -4.75 20.82
N ALA A 23 1.13 -4.80 19.57
CA ALA A 23 0.34 -4.66 18.35
C ALA A 23 -0.37 -3.31 18.17
N LEU A 24 -0.09 -2.30 18.99
CA LEU A 24 -0.62 -0.94 18.88
C LEU A 24 0.46 0.05 18.48
N PRO A 25 0.11 1.13 17.75
CA PRO A 25 1.02 2.26 17.53
C PRO A 25 1.56 2.82 18.84
N ASP A 26 2.85 3.05 18.94
CA ASP A 26 3.45 3.79 20.06
C ASP A 26 3.62 5.29 19.74
N GLU A 27 4.20 6.08 20.67
CA GLU A 27 4.39 7.53 20.50
C GLU A 27 5.26 7.85 19.27
N ARG A 28 6.22 7.00 18.94
CA ARG A 28 7.09 7.16 17.75
C ARG A 28 6.29 7.03 16.46
N TYR A 29 5.26 6.18 16.43
CA TYR A 29 4.37 6.04 15.28
C TYR A 29 3.58 7.34 15.07
N ILE A 30 3.02 7.90 16.13
CA ILE A 30 2.26 9.16 16.09
C ILE A 30 3.17 10.31 15.62
N ASP A 31 4.35 10.47 16.23
CA ASP A 31 5.33 11.50 15.84
C ASP A 31 5.79 11.33 14.39
N PHE A 32 6.02 10.10 13.94
CA PHE A 32 6.41 9.80 12.56
C PHE A 32 5.42 10.36 11.54
N TYR A 33 4.12 10.16 11.76
CA TYR A 33 3.08 10.66 10.86
C TYR A 33 2.82 12.16 11.08
N ALA A 34 2.84 12.67 12.30
CA ALA A 34 2.71 14.10 12.60
C ALA A 34 3.76 14.93 11.83
N ARG A 35 5.02 14.55 11.92
CA ARG A 35 6.15 15.25 11.26
C ARG A 35 6.10 15.20 9.73
N ARG A 36 5.42 14.21 9.14
CA ARG A 36 5.33 14.00 7.69
C ARG A 36 4.01 14.47 7.08
N SER A 37 3.07 14.88 7.91
CA SER A 37 1.81 15.45 7.46
C SER A 37 1.94 16.96 7.28
N SER A 38 1.45 17.46 6.16
CA SER A 38 1.49 18.89 5.83
C SER A 38 0.38 19.24 4.83
N PRO A 39 -0.02 20.51 4.69
CA PRO A 39 -1.00 20.93 3.69
C PRO A 39 -0.55 20.72 2.23
N LEU A 40 0.71 20.36 2.00
CA LEU A 40 1.22 19.96 0.69
C LEU A 40 0.89 18.51 0.32
N LEU A 41 0.50 17.70 1.31
CA LEU A 41 -0.03 16.36 1.09
C LEU A 41 -1.55 16.41 0.99
N TYR A 42 -2.09 15.70 0.03
CA TYR A 42 -3.52 15.43 0.00
C TYR A 42 -3.92 14.44 1.10
N CYS A 43 -3.21 13.33 1.20
CA CYS A 43 -3.50 12.27 2.16
C CYS A 43 -2.21 11.64 2.70
N ALA A 44 -2.14 11.40 4.00
CA ALA A 44 -1.11 10.56 4.61
C ALA A 44 -1.75 9.23 5.03
N ILE A 45 -1.27 8.14 4.43
CA ILE A 45 -1.82 6.79 4.62
C ILE A 45 -1.00 6.07 5.69
N ALA A 46 -1.56 5.90 6.88
CA ALA A 46 -0.98 5.08 7.94
C ALA A 46 -1.01 3.60 7.56
N GLY A 47 0.07 2.91 7.71
CA GLY A 47 0.04 1.47 7.41
C GLY A 47 1.36 0.84 6.95
N ASN A 48 1.36 -0.46 6.60
CA ASN A 48 0.18 -1.34 6.57
C ASN A 48 -0.28 -1.69 8.00
N VAL A 49 -1.59 -1.73 8.19
CA VAL A 49 -2.24 -2.06 9.46
C VAL A 49 -3.04 -3.35 9.25
N VAL A 50 -2.91 -4.29 10.17
CA VAL A 50 -3.59 -5.58 10.08
C VAL A 50 -5.06 -5.41 10.44
N VAL A 51 -5.95 -6.05 9.68
CA VAL A 51 -7.37 -6.16 10.02
C VAL A 51 -7.57 -7.02 11.29
N PRO A 52 -8.66 -6.90 12.04
CA PRO A 52 -8.95 -7.80 13.16
C PRO A 52 -8.88 -9.26 12.73
N ASP A 53 -8.40 -10.13 13.59
CA ASP A 53 -8.19 -11.56 13.32
C ASP A 53 -7.26 -11.87 12.12
N GLY A 54 -6.60 -10.86 11.57
CA GLY A 54 -5.64 -11.00 10.49
C GLY A 54 -4.21 -11.28 10.98
N PHE A 55 -3.29 -11.34 10.03
CA PHE A 55 -1.88 -11.68 10.29
C PHE A 55 -0.95 -10.59 9.76
N GLY A 56 -0.01 -10.16 10.59
CA GLY A 56 1.00 -9.16 10.21
C GLY A 56 2.04 -9.70 9.25
N SER A 57 2.66 -8.80 8.50
CA SER A 57 3.81 -9.12 7.66
C SER A 57 5.07 -9.41 8.49
N ASN A 58 5.10 -8.97 9.75
CA ASN A 58 6.09 -9.24 10.78
C ASN A 58 5.50 -8.88 12.16
N PRO A 59 6.14 -9.25 13.28
CA PRO A 59 5.63 -8.99 14.64
C PRO A 59 5.44 -7.50 14.98
N GLN A 60 6.15 -6.60 14.29
CA GLN A 60 6.03 -5.14 14.48
C GLN A 60 5.01 -4.51 13.52
N THR A 61 3.97 -5.24 13.11
CA THR A 61 2.88 -4.69 12.31
C THR A 61 1.69 -4.41 13.22
N PRO A 62 1.17 -3.17 13.29
CA PRO A 62 0.06 -2.85 14.16
C PRO A 62 -1.25 -3.48 13.68
N ILE A 63 -2.17 -3.74 14.62
CA ILE A 63 -3.51 -4.27 14.37
C ILE A 63 -4.52 -3.19 14.68
N ILE A 64 -5.48 -2.93 13.77
CA ILE A 64 -6.56 -1.98 14.02
C ILE A 64 -7.47 -2.49 15.13
N SER A 65 -7.85 -1.60 16.06
CA SER A 65 -8.68 -1.92 17.20
C SER A 65 -9.48 -0.69 17.64
N ALA A 66 -10.31 -0.84 18.65
CA ALA A 66 -11.04 0.28 19.26
C ALA A 66 -10.19 1.13 20.22
N ASP A 67 -8.89 0.88 20.32
CA ASP A 67 -7.99 1.65 21.18
C ASP A 67 -7.91 3.12 20.73
N ALA A 68 -7.93 4.03 21.71
CA ALA A 68 -7.90 5.48 21.48
C ALA A 68 -6.60 5.97 20.81
N VAL A 69 -5.54 5.17 20.78
CA VAL A 69 -4.30 5.52 20.08
C VAL A 69 -4.54 5.78 18.59
N TRP A 70 -5.51 5.09 17.98
CA TRP A 70 -5.84 5.31 16.58
C TRP A 70 -6.46 6.68 16.31
N GLN A 71 -7.24 7.22 17.26
CA GLN A 71 -7.74 8.60 17.20
C GLN A 71 -6.59 9.61 17.31
N ARG A 72 -5.56 9.31 18.11
CA ARG A 72 -4.37 10.15 18.20
C ARG A 72 -3.57 10.16 16.90
N VAL A 73 -3.48 9.02 16.21
CA VAL A 73 -2.84 8.92 14.88
C VAL A 73 -3.60 9.78 13.85
N THR A 74 -4.93 9.69 13.80
CA THR A 74 -5.74 10.50 12.87
C THR A 74 -5.63 11.99 13.17
N SER A 75 -5.70 12.38 14.45
CA SER A 75 -5.51 13.78 14.89
C SER A 75 -4.14 14.31 14.46
N ALA A 76 -3.08 13.55 14.73
CA ALA A 76 -1.71 13.95 14.35
C ALA A 76 -1.53 14.19 12.83
N ILE A 77 -2.19 13.38 12.00
CA ILE A 77 -2.19 13.57 10.55
C ILE A 77 -3.01 14.81 10.16
N SER A 78 -4.22 14.95 10.69
CA SER A 78 -5.16 16.01 10.34
C SER A 78 -4.69 17.38 10.81
N ASP A 79 -4.12 17.47 12.02
CA ASP A 79 -3.52 18.68 12.57
C ASP A 79 -2.33 19.15 11.71
N GLY A 80 -1.63 18.20 11.06
CA GLY A 80 -0.61 18.48 10.05
C GLY A 80 -1.17 19.03 8.73
N GLY A 81 -2.49 18.97 8.51
CA GLY A 81 -3.18 19.51 7.33
C GLY A 81 -3.36 18.51 6.18
N ALA A 82 -3.13 17.21 6.40
CA ALA A 82 -3.39 16.16 5.43
C ALA A 82 -4.66 15.37 5.77
N LEU A 83 -5.32 14.77 4.78
CA LEU A 83 -6.40 13.79 5.01
C LEU A 83 -5.80 12.55 5.70
N ALA A 84 -6.41 12.11 6.80
CA ALA A 84 -5.99 10.90 7.48
C ALA A 84 -6.48 9.65 6.71
N GLY A 85 -5.54 8.88 6.17
CA GLY A 85 -5.78 7.61 5.52
C GLY A 85 -5.18 6.44 6.29
N ILE A 86 -5.72 5.24 6.06
CA ILE A 86 -5.19 3.98 6.61
C ILE A 86 -5.14 2.91 5.52
N GLN A 87 -4.08 2.10 5.54
CA GLN A 87 -3.94 0.93 4.65
C GLN A 87 -4.20 -0.35 5.44
N LEU A 88 -5.33 -1.00 5.17
CA LEU A 88 -5.73 -2.27 5.77
C LEU A 88 -5.13 -3.45 5.00
N ALA A 89 -4.58 -4.41 5.72
CA ALA A 89 -3.83 -5.54 5.18
C ALA A 89 -4.03 -6.81 5.98
N SER A 90 -3.73 -7.95 5.37
CA SER A 90 -3.49 -9.20 6.07
C SER A 90 -2.46 -10.04 5.31
N ALA A 91 -1.62 -10.76 6.02
CA ALA A 91 -0.95 -11.96 5.54
C ALA A 91 -1.83 -13.19 5.87
N TRP A 92 -1.24 -14.34 6.16
CA TRP A 92 -1.95 -15.57 6.57
C TRP A 92 -1.23 -16.24 7.74
N SER A 93 -1.87 -17.19 8.38
CA SER A 93 -1.28 -17.96 9.47
C SER A 93 0.02 -18.64 9.02
N GLY A 94 1.09 -18.47 9.80
CA GLY A 94 2.41 -19.00 9.46
C GLY A 94 3.20 -18.21 8.43
N TYR A 95 2.75 -17.00 8.04
CA TYR A 95 3.54 -16.11 7.19
C TYR A 95 4.87 -15.72 7.87
N ILE A 96 5.98 -15.95 7.18
CA ILE A 96 7.35 -15.69 7.67
C ILE A 96 8.10 -14.70 6.78
N GLY A 97 7.39 -13.71 6.26
CA GLY A 97 7.95 -12.70 5.37
C GLY A 97 8.41 -13.29 4.03
N ASN A 98 9.54 -12.85 3.53
CA ASN A 98 10.09 -13.31 2.25
C ASN A 98 10.55 -14.79 2.26
N ARG A 99 10.43 -15.49 3.36
CA ARG A 99 10.71 -16.93 3.47
C ARG A 99 9.48 -17.81 3.27
N SER A 100 8.26 -17.22 3.32
CA SER A 100 7.03 -17.93 2.95
C SER A 100 7.12 -18.40 1.50
N PHE A 101 6.69 -19.63 1.24
CA PHE A 101 6.79 -20.28 -0.08
C PHE A 101 8.22 -20.35 -0.64
N ARG A 102 9.22 -20.41 0.22
CA ARG A 102 10.61 -20.39 -0.21
C ARG A 102 10.88 -21.45 -1.28
N SER A 103 11.25 -20.99 -2.48
CA SER A 103 11.62 -21.81 -3.62
C SER A 103 12.65 -21.07 -4.45
N ASN A 104 13.50 -21.81 -5.17
CA ASN A 104 14.39 -21.26 -6.18
C ASN A 104 13.66 -21.03 -7.52
N CYS A 105 12.41 -21.45 -7.64
CA CYS A 105 11.58 -21.31 -8.83
C CYS A 105 10.37 -20.42 -8.52
N ALA A 106 10.24 -19.30 -9.23
CA ALA A 106 9.15 -18.35 -9.06
C ALA A 106 7.77 -18.99 -9.40
N ALA A 107 7.71 -19.87 -10.40
CA ALA A 107 6.49 -20.58 -10.76
C ALA A 107 5.99 -21.48 -9.60
N THR A 108 6.89 -22.13 -8.87
CA THR A 108 6.55 -22.92 -7.68
C THR A 108 5.96 -22.02 -6.58
N ILE A 109 6.42 -20.78 -6.44
CA ILE A 109 5.87 -19.83 -5.47
C ILE A 109 4.41 -19.49 -5.83
N ILE A 110 4.12 -19.26 -7.11
CA ILE A 110 2.75 -19.02 -7.59
C ILE A 110 1.86 -20.25 -7.32
N GLU A 111 2.37 -21.45 -7.57
CA GLU A 111 1.60 -22.67 -7.31
C GLU A 111 1.30 -22.86 -5.82
N ASN A 112 2.29 -22.64 -4.95
CA ASN A 112 2.07 -22.66 -3.50
C ASN A 112 1.05 -21.60 -3.04
N ALA A 113 1.04 -20.42 -3.69
CA ALA A 113 0.02 -19.41 -3.42
C ALA A 113 -1.39 -19.87 -3.82
N ARG A 114 -1.53 -20.58 -4.96
CA ARG A 114 -2.79 -21.19 -5.39
C ARG A 114 -3.28 -22.22 -4.38
N VAL A 115 -2.40 -23.14 -3.95
CA VAL A 115 -2.73 -24.14 -2.94
C VAL A 115 -3.20 -23.46 -1.66
N LEU A 116 -2.44 -22.49 -1.15
CA LEU A 116 -2.80 -21.75 0.07
C LEU A 116 -4.22 -21.18 0.02
N VAL A 117 -4.53 -20.41 -1.02
CA VAL A 117 -5.82 -19.69 -1.10
C VAL A 117 -6.98 -20.64 -1.34
N ASN A 118 -6.79 -21.67 -2.17
CA ASN A 118 -7.86 -22.61 -2.47
C ASN A 118 -8.11 -23.60 -1.30
N ASP A 119 -7.08 -23.91 -0.50
CA ASP A 119 -7.23 -24.69 0.73
C ASP A 119 -7.98 -23.94 1.84
N MET A 120 -8.00 -22.59 1.80
CA MET A 120 -8.82 -21.78 2.71
C MET A 120 -10.32 -21.99 2.51
N ARG A 121 -10.73 -22.48 1.33
CA ARG A 121 -12.13 -22.59 0.89
C ARG A 121 -12.87 -21.26 0.99
N ASP A 122 -14.11 -21.26 0.57
CA ASP A 122 -14.94 -20.04 0.56
C ASP A 122 -15.12 -19.45 1.96
N GLU A 123 -15.42 -20.30 2.97
CA GLU A 123 -15.62 -19.85 4.36
C GLU A 123 -14.40 -19.13 4.94
N GLY A 124 -13.18 -19.62 4.68
CA GLY A 124 -11.95 -19.01 5.15
C GLY A 124 -11.67 -17.68 4.45
N GLN A 125 -11.99 -17.59 3.16
CA GLN A 125 -11.83 -16.36 2.37
C GLN A 125 -12.85 -15.29 2.81
N GLU A 126 -14.14 -15.70 3.00
CA GLU A 126 -15.20 -14.83 3.50
C GLU A 126 -14.87 -14.23 4.87
N LYS A 127 -14.31 -15.03 5.79
CA LYS A 127 -13.87 -14.55 7.09
C LYS A 127 -12.87 -13.38 7.01
N PHE A 128 -11.96 -13.40 6.03
CA PHE A 128 -11.04 -12.27 5.82
C PHE A 128 -11.74 -11.04 5.25
N MET A 129 -12.80 -11.22 4.47
CA MET A 129 -13.64 -10.12 4.01
C MET A 129 -14.43 -9.50 5.17
N ASP A 130 -14.96 -10.32 6.08
CA ASP A 130 -15.63 -9.86 7.30
C ASP A 130 -14.64 -9.09 8.20
N SER A 131 -13.40 -9.58 8.32
CA SER A 131 -12.32 -8.90 9.04
C SER A 131 -11.95 -7.56 8.41
N LEU A 132 -11.98 -7.44 7.08
CA LEU A 132 -11.78 -6.17 6.37
C LEU A 132 -12.92 -5.19 6.70
N GLU A 133 -14.16 -5.64 6.67
CA GLU A 133 -15.32 -4.81 7.00
C GLU A 133 -15.25 -4.32 8.45
N HIS A 134 -15.00 -5.23 9.40
CA HIS A 134 -14.82 -4.87 10.81
C HIS A 134 -13.64 -3.89 11.02
N GLY A 135 -12.49 -4.14 10.39
CA GLY A 135 -11.34 -3.24 10.44
C GLY A 135 -11.65 -1.86 9.84
N THR A 136 -12.49 -1.81 8.83
CA THR A 136 -12.98 -0.56 8.24
C THR A 136 -13.83 0.24 9.23
N GLU A 137 -14.79 -0.40 9.90
CA GLU A 137 -15.62 0.28 10.92
C GLU A 137 -14.76 0.86 12.05
N LEU A 138 -13.79 0.07 12.55
CA LEU A 138 -12.86 0.56 13.58
C LEU A 138 -12.04 1.77 13.07
N ALA A 139 -11.58 1.73 11.83
CA ALA A 139 -10.85 2.84 11.22
C ALA A 139 -11.71 4.10 11.06
N LEU A 140 -12.97 3.95 10.67
CA LEU A 140 -13.92 5.07 10.56
C LEU A 140 -14.23 5.68 11.93
N CYS A 141 -14.42 4.84 12.96
CA CYS A 141 -14.61 5.29 14.36
C CYS A 141 -13.37 6.03 14.87
N ALA A 142 -12.18 5.64 14.48
CA ALA A 142 -10.93 6.33 14.81
C ALA A 142 -10.74 7.67 14.05
N GLY A 143 -11.56 7.96 13.04
CA GLY A 143 -11.53 9.23 12.30
C GLY A 143 -10.81 9.17 10.94
N PHE A 144 -10.38 8.02 10.48
CA PHE A 144 -9.84 7.89 9.11
C PHE A 144 -10.94 8.15 8.07
N ARG A 145 -10.58 8.82 6.98
CA ARG A 145 -11.50 9.19 5.88
C ARG A 145 -11.00 8.77 4.51
N HIS A 146 -9.86 8.10 4.43
CA HIS A 146 -9.36 7.41 3.26
C HIS A 146 -8.96 5.98 3.67
N ILE A 147 -9.64 4.98 3.10
CA ILE A 147 -9.39 3.57 3.40
C ILE A 147 -8.72 2.92 2.18
N GLN A 148 -7.50 2.44 2.35
CA GLN A 148 -6.77 1.71 1.32
C GLN A 148 -6.73 0.23 1.61
N LEU A 149 -7.17 -0.61 0.66
CA LEU A 149 -6.95 -2.05 0.70
C LEU A 149 -5.53 -2.37 0.19
N HIS A 150 -4.74 -3.08 0.99
CA HIS A 150 -3.43 -3.58 0.55
C HIS A 150 -3.57 -4.92 -0.17
N ALA A 151 -3.80 -4.88 -1.47
CA ALA A 151 -3.90 -6.04 -2.35
C ALA A 151 -2.69 -6.16 -3.29
N ALA A 152 -1.48 -6.03 -2.74
CA ALA A 152 -0.22 -6.04 -3.47
C ALA A 152 0.83 -6.92 -2.81
N HIS A 153 1.94 -7.12 -3.47
CA HIS A 153 3.19 -7.68 -2.96
C HIS A 153 3.16 -9.16 -2.54
N GLY A 154 2.12 -9.91 -2.94
CA GLY A 154 1.94 -11.30 -2.57
C GLY A 154 1.41 -11.51 -1.15
N TYR A 155 0.80 -10.49 -0.52
CA TYR A 155 0.02 -10.64 0.69
C TYR A 155 -1.36 -11.19 0.40
N LEU A 156 -2.11 -11.58 1.43
CA LEU A 156 -3.34 -12.34 1.28
C LEU A 156 -4.32 -11.71 0.29
N PHE A 157 -4.68 -10.44 0.47
CA PHE A 157 -5.66 -9.80 -0.43
C PHE A 157 -5.18 -9.73 -1.87
N SER A 158 -3.87 -9.65 -2.16
CA SER A 158 -3.37 -9.72 -3.54
C SER A 158 -3.50 -11.11 -4.16
N LEU A 159 -3.55 -12.15 -3.34
CA LEU A 159 -3.79 -13.52 -3.79
C LEU A 159 -5.29 -13.78 -3.98
N LEU A 160 -6.13 -13.24 -3.08
CA LEU A 160 -7.58 -13.45 -3.11
C LEU A 160 -8.25 -12.82 -4.33
N ILE A 161 -7.77 -11.66 -4.80
CA ILE A 161 -8.40 -10.93 -5.91
C ILE A 161 -7.95 -11.39 -7.31
N ASP A 162 -6.93 -12.23 -7.43
CA ASP A 162 -6.38 -12.66 -8.71
C ASP A 162 -6.95 -13.99 -9.16
N ARG A 163 -7.80 -14.00 -10.20
CA ARG A 163 -8.43 -15.21 -10.76
C ARG A 163 -7.43 -16.26 -11.22
N ARG A 164 -6.21 -15.85 -11.53
CA ARG A 164 -5.13 -16.77 -11.94
C ARG A 164 -4.56 -17.56 -10.75
N ILE A 165 -4.85 -17.09 -9.53
CA ILE A 165 -4.42 -17.70 -8.25
C ILE A 165 -5.62 -18.29 -7.51
N ASN A 166 -6.70 -17.54 -7.38
CA ASN A 166 -7.88 -17.88 -6.58
C ASN A 166 -9.10 -18.17 -7.48
N PHE A 167 -9.65 -19.39 -7.42
CA PHE A 167 -10.84 -19.73 -8.19
C PHE A 167 -12.07 -18.95 -7.75
N ASN A 168 -12.15 -18.53 -6.48
CA ASN A 168 -13.24 -17.76 -5.92
C ASN A 168 -13.02 -16.23 -6.03
N ALA A 169 -12.00 -15.76 -6.76
CA ALA A 169 -11.75 -14.33 -6.93
C ALA A 169 -12.97 -13.52 -7.41
N PRO A 170 -13.86 -14.04 -8.29
CA PRO A 170 -15.07 -13.31 -8.66
C PRO A 170 -15.95 -12.92 -7.47
N SER A 171 -16.21 -13.83 -6.54
CA SER A 171 -16.99 -13.54 -5.32
C SER A 171 -16.30 -12.49 -4.45
N ILE A 172 -14.98 -12.58 -4.30
CA ILE A 172 -14.19 -11.58 -3.55
C ILE A 172 -14.27 -10.20 -4.20
N LEU A 173 -14.17 -10.12 -5.54
CA LEU A 173 -14.26 -8.85 -6.27
C LEU A 173 -15.66 -8.23 -6.16
N ASP A 174 -16.72 -9.03 -6.18
CA ASP A 174 -18.10 -8.59 -5.98
C ASP A 174 -18.30 -8.02 -4.56
N ARG A 175 -17.74 -8.67 -3.53
CA ARG A 175 -17.75 -8.16 -2.16
C ARG A 175 -16.96 -6.84 -2.05
N LEU A 176 -15.78 -6.76 -2.66
CA LEU A 176 -14.99 -5.52 -2.69
C LEU A 176 -15.70 -4.39 -3.42
N SER A 177 -16.44 -4.70 -4.49
CA SER A 177 -17.26 -3.73 -5.21
C SER A 177 -18.37 -3.17 -4.30
N THR A 178 -19.06 -4.05 -3.58
CA THR A 178 -20.09 -3.67 -2.60
C THR A 178 -19.49 -2.82 -1.48
N TRP A 179 -18.39 -3.26 -0.88
CA TRP A 179 -17.67 -2.56 0.17
C TRP A 179 -17.24 -1.14 -0.26
N ALA A 180 -16.58 -1.00 -1.41
CA ALA A 180 -16.14 0.30 -1.90
C ALA A 180 -17.31 1.22 -2.26
N SER A 181 -18.40 0.68 -2.83
CA SER A 181 -19.62 1.44 -3.15
C SER A 181 -20.30 1.96 -1.88
N ARG A 182 -20.38 1.17 -0.80
CA ARG A 182 -20.92 1.58 0.50
C ARG A 182 -20.13 2.76 1.06
N LEU A 183 -18.80 2.63 1.13
CA LEU A 183 -17.93 3.69 1.66
C LEU A 183 -18.05 5.00 0.86
N LYS A 184 -18.19 4.90 -0.44
CA LYS A 184 -18.40 6.07 -1.31
C LYS A 184 -19.72 6.78 -0.98
N VAL A 185 -20.80 6.05 -0.70
CA VAL A 185 -22.08 6.64 -0.24
C VAL A 185 -21.93 7.32 1.11
N GLU A 186 -21.09 6.79 1.99
CA GLU A 186 -20.76 7.37 3.29
C GLU A 186 -19.80 8.58 3.20
N GLY A 187 -19.35 8.96 2.01
CA GLY A 187 -18.42 10.06 1.79
C GLY A 187 -16.97 9.73 2.21
N VAL A 188 -16.62 8.45 2.27
CA VAL A 188 -15.28 7.96 2.58
C VAL A 188 -14.56 7.63 1.28
N GLU A 189 -13.34 8.13 1.10
CA GLU A 189 -12.53 7.78 -0.05
C GLU A 189 -11.91 6.40 0.07
N THR A 190 -11.83 5.70 -1.04
CA THR A 190 -11.24 4.36 -1.11
C THR A 190 -10.12 4.27 -2.13
N SER A 191 -9.11 3.46 -1.82
CA SER A 191 -8.13 3.04 -2.80
C SER A 191 -7.77 1.56 -2.66
N ILE A 192 -7.35 0.97 -3.77
CA ILE A 192 -6.79 -0.37 -3.79
C ILE A 192 -5.34 -0.31 -4.24
N ARG A 193 -4.43 -0.85 -3.44
CA ARG A 193 -3.02 -0.96 -3.82
C ARG A 193 -2.77 -2.33 -4.42
N ILE A 194 -2.27 -2.36 -5.66
CA ILE A 194 -2.03 -3.58 -6.44
C ILE A 194 -0.59 -3.69 -6.93
N SER A 195 -0.18 -4.88 -7.33
CA SER A 195 1.05 -5.13 -8.06
C SER A 195 0.78 -5.29 -9.56
N LEU A 196 1.38 -4.45 -10.41
CA LEU A 196 1.31 -4.56 -11.87
C LEU A 196 1.88 -5.89 -12.38
N ARG A 197 2.89 -6.39 -11.70
CA ARG A 197 3.55 -7.67 -11.96
C ARG A 197 3.91 -8.36 -10.66
N THR A 198 3.98 -9.68 -10.70
CA THR A 198 4.49 -10.49 -9.58
C THR A 198 6.02 -10.57 -9.59
N GLY A 199 6.61 -10.55 -10.79
CA GLY A 199 8.02 -10.80 -11.07
C GLY A 199 8.28 -12.21 -11.64
N GLU A 200 7.25 -13.06 -11.76
CA GLU A 200 7.29 -14.29 -12.52
C GLU A 200 6.80 -14.01 -13.96
N MET A 201 7.72 -14.04 -14.92
CA MET A 201 7.45 -13.55 -16.29
C MET A 201 6.39 -14.37 -17.04
N GLY A 202 6.33 -15.67 -16.81
CA GLY A 202 5.34 -16.53 -17.45
C GLY A 202 3.93 -16.20 -16.96
N PHE A 203 3.77 -16.13 -15.65
CA PHE A 203 2.52 -15.77 -14.99
C PHE A 203 2.08 -14.34 -15.35
N ASP A 204 3.02 -13.39 -15.33
CA ASP A 204 2.71 -11.99 -15.61
C ASP A 204 2.20 -11.77 -17.05
N ARG A 205 2.65 -12.60 -18.00
CA ARG A 205 2.19 -12.58 -19.42
C ARG A 205 0.82 -13.23 -19.60
N MET A 206 0.47 -14.20 -18.77
CA MET A 206 -0.79 -14.95 -18.86
C MET A 206 -1.90 -14.23 -18.10
N GLY A 207 -2.71 -13.42 -18.78
CA GLY A 207 -3.86 -12.74 -18.20
C GLY A 207 -3.52 -11.57 -17.26
N GLY A 208 -2.27 -11.05 -17.30
CA GLY A 208 -1.88 -9.92 -16.45
C GLY A 208 -2.60 -8.63 -16.81
N THR A 209 -2.82 -8.38 -18.09
CA THR A 209 -3.57 -7.21 -18.56
C THR A 209 -5.03 -7.30 -18.18
N GLU A 210 -5.64 -8.46 -18.39
CA GLU A 210 -7.04 -8.75 -18.07
C GLU A 210 -7.31 -8.57 -16.57
N PHE A 211 -6.41 -9.05 -15.71
CA PHE A 211 -6.47 -8.83 -14.27
C PHE A 211 -6.46 -7.33 -13.91
N LEU A 212 -5.54 -6.55 -14.50
CA LEU A 212 -5.46 -5.12 -14.26
C LEU A 212 -6.71 -4.39 -14.72
N ASP A 213 -7.22 -4.76 -15.90
CA ASP A 213 -8.42 -4.16 -16.49
C ASP A 213 -9.67 -4.50 -15.64
N GLU A 214 -9.76 -5.69 -15.05
CA GLU A 214 -10.80 -6.08 -14.10
C GLU A 214 -10.73 -5.24 -12.81
N ILE A 215 -9.54 -5.08 -12.21
CA ILE A 215 -9.37 -4.23 -11.03
C ILE A 215 -9.76 -2.77 -11.32
N ALA A 216 -9.45 -2.26 -12.51
CA ALA A 216 -9.82 -0.91 -12.90
C ALA A 216 -11.35 -0.69 -13.03
N GLN A 217 -12.17 -1.73 -13.13
CA GLN A 217 -13.63 -1.63 -13.14
C GLN A 217 -14.24 -1.51 -11.72
N LEU A 218 -13.51 -1.90 -10.68
CA LEU A 218 -14.00 -1.80 -9.31
C LEU A 218 -14.23 -0.33 -8.91
N PRO A 219 -15.23 -0.01 -8.08
CA PRO A 219 -15.65 1.36 -7.79
C PRO A 219 -14.75 2.11 -6.79
N PHE A 220 -13.50 1.69 -6.64
CA PHE A 220 -12.52 2.45 -5.85
C PHE A 220 -12.29 3.84 -6.43
N ASP A 221 -12.03 4.83 -5.57
CA ASP A 221 -11.70 6.17 -6.03
C ASP A 221 -10.32 6.23 -6.68
N TYR A 222 -9.36 5.43 -6.17
CA TYR A 222 -8.00 5.38 -6.71
C TYR A 222 -7.49 3.94 -6.81
N VAL A 223 -6.66 3.70 -7.84
CA VAL A 223 -5.82 2.50 -7.95
C VAL A 223 -4.38 2.90 -7.66
N ASP A 224 -3.83 2.47 -6.52
CA ASP A 224 -2.43 2.72 -6.15
C ASP A 224 -1.52 1.62 -6.72
N VAL A 225 -0.59 2.03 -7.54
CA VAL A 225 0.16 1.13 -8.42
C VAL A 225 1.53 0.81 -7.85
N SER A 226 1.75 -0.47 -7.54
CA SER A 226 3.04 -1.04 -7.14
C SER A 226 3.46 -2.15 -8.10
N SER A 227 4.46 -2.96 -7.76
CA SER A 227 4.87 -4.20 -8.46
C SER A 227 5.68 -5.09 -7.54
N GLY A 228 5.78 -6.35 -7.95
CA GLY A 228 6.59 -7.37 -7.29
C GLY A 228 5.85 -8.07 -6.17
N PHE A 229 6.16 -9.37 -6.03
CA PHE A 229 5.84 -10.14 -4.84
C PHE A 229 7.13 -10.30 -4.01
N TYR A 230 7.02 -10.20 -2.69
CA TYR A 230 8.18 -10.29 -1.80
C TYR A 230 9.00 -11.57 -1.98
N ASN A 231 8.31 -12.66 -2.29
CA ASN A 231 8.91 -13.99 -2.41
C ASN A 231 9.46 -14.27 -3.81
N ILE A 232 9.15 -13.43 -4.80
CA ILE A 232 9.56 -13.58 -6.19
C ILE A 232 10.63 -12.53 -6.54
N ASP A 233 10.23 -11.27 -6.65
CA ASP A 233 11.15 -10.17 -6.95
C ASP A 233 10.83 -8.91 -6.14
N LYS A 234 11.38 -8.84 -4.93
CA LYS A 234 11.22 -7.67 -4.06
C LYS A 234 11.86 -6.39 -4.59
N LYS A 235 12.79 -6.46 -5.58
CA LYS A 235 13.40 -5.27 -6.18
C LYS A 235 12.37 -4.46 -6.98
N LEU A 236 11.33 -5.10 -7.49
CA LEU A 236 10.21 -4.43 -8.14
C LEU A 236 9.38 -3.61 -7.14
N ILE A 237 9.29 -4.01 -5.87
CA ILE A 237 8.57 -3.28 -4.82
C ILE A 237 9.28 -1.96 -4.49
N TYR A 238 10.62 -1.99 -4.50
CA TYR A 238 11.47 -0.89 -4.08
C TYR A 238 12.41 -0.46 -5.22
N PRO A 239 11.88 0.08 -6.33
CA PRO A 239 12.70 0.43 -7.49
C PRO A 239 13.77 1.45 -7.09
N GLY A 240 15.03 1.07 -7.24
CA GLY A 240 16.18 1.90 -6.89
C GLY A 240 17.12 2.14 -8.07
N ARG A 241 17.00 1.32 -9.12
CA ARG A 241 17.81 1.44 -10.34
C ARG A 241 17.04 2.23 -11.41
N PRO A 242 17.71 3.03 -12.24
CA PRO A 242 17.06 3.86 -13.27
C PRO A 242 16.17 3.04 -14.21
N ASP A 243 16.63 1.88 -14.66
CA ASP A 243 15.89 0.96 -15.54
C ASP A 243 14.58 0.46 -14.89
N THR A 244 14.64 0.07 -13.63
CA THR A 244 13.46 -0.40 -12.88
C THR A 244 12.47 0.75 -12.61
N ILE A 245 12.97 1.95 -12.35
CA ILE A 245 12.15 3.15 -12.16
C ILE A 245 11.44 3.52 -13.47
N ALA A 246 12.18 3.53 -14.59
CA ALA A 246 11.65 3.82 -15.93
C ALA A 246 10.59 2.79 -16.35
N ALA A 247 10.86 1.49 -16.14
CA ALA A 247 9.90 0.43 -16.44
C ALA A 247 8.62 0.58 -15.63
N ARG A 248 8.71 0.85 -14.31
CA ARG A 248 7.55 1.11 -13.44
C ARG A 248 6.73 2.29 -13.95
N ARG A 249 7.40 3.40 -14.33
CA ARG A 249 6.72 4.56 -14.88
C ARG A 249 5.96 4.18 -16.14
N GLN A 250 6.62 3.56 -17.12
CA GLN A 250 6.01 3.19 -18.39
C GLN A 250 4.79 2.28 -18.20
N GLU A 251 4.89 1.26 -17.37
CA GLU A 251 3.79 0.34 -17.08
C GLU A 251 2.61 1.06 -16.42
N THR A 252 2.88 1.94 -15.46
CA THR A 252 1.85 2.74 -14.81
C THR A 252 1.14 3.65 -15.82
N LEU A 253 1.89 4.33 -16.69
CA LEU A 253 1.32 5.21 -17.71
C LEU A 253 0.49 4.42 -18.74
N SER A 254 0.97 3.28 -19.20
CA SER A 254 0.23 2.41 -20.12
C SER A 254 -1.09 1.93 -19.51
N PHE A 255 -1.09 1.60 -18.21
CA PHE A 255 -2.30 1.22 -17.50
C PHE A 255 -3.26 2.41 -17.37
N ALA A 256 -2.77 3.57 -16.95
CA ALA A 256 -3.58 4.78 -16.80
C ALA A 256 -4.18 5.28 -18.13
N GLN A 257 -3.47 5.13 -19.25
CA GLN A 257 -3.95 5.49 -20.59
C GLN A 257 -5.08 4.58 -21.07
N ARG A 258 -5.06 3.29 -20.72
CA ARG A 258 -6.19 2.38 -21.03
C ARG A 258 -7.46 2.71 -20.26
N HIS A 259 -7.33 3.38 -19.09
CA HIS A 259 -8.45 3.70 -18.21
C HIS A 259 -8.51 5.21 -17.88
N PRO A 260 -8.78 6.08 -18.85
CA PRO A 260 -8.68 7.54 -18.68
C PRO A 260 -9.67 8.10 -17.65
N ASN A 261 -10.76 7.39 -17.35
CA ASN A 261 -11.76 7.79 -16.36
C ASN A 261 -11.46 7.28 -14.93
N ARG A 262 -10.33 6.55 -14.74
CA ARG A 262 -9.89 6.05 -13.43
C ARG A 262 -8.76 6.91 -12.91
N ARG A 263 -8.70 7.12 -11.60
CA ARG A 263 -7.61 7.84 -10.95
C ARG A 263 -6.56 6.86 -10.44
N PHE A 264 -5.30 7.14 -10.71
CA PHE A 264 -4.18 6.31 -10.33
C PHE A 264 -3.25 7.04 -9.38
N ILE A 265 -2.66 6.31 -8.43
CA ILE A 265 -1.55 6.79 -7.60
C ILE A 265 -0.29 6.10 -8.09
N TYR A 266 0.61 6.86 -8.70
CA TYR A 266 1.90 6.39 -9.15
C TYR A 266 2.91 6.44 -8.03
N SER A 267 3.38 5.28 -7.58
CA SER A 267 4.41 5.10 -6.57
C SER A 267 5.68 4.48 -7.19
N GLY A 268 6.84 4.73 -6.57
CA GLY A 268 8.12 4.20 -7.05
C GLY A 268 9.06 5.24 -7.61
N ARG A 269 9.40 6.24 -6.81
CA ARG A 269 10.25 7.39 -7.17
C ARG A 269 9.53 8.34 -8.15
N ALA A 270 8.27 8.61 -7.86
CA ALA A 270 7.39 9.41 -8.72
C ALA A 270 7.95 10.82 -9.01
N MET A 271 8.71 11.42 -8.09
CA MET A 271 9.32 12.75 -8.24
C MET A 271 10.60 12.78 -9.09
N ASN A 272 11.12 11.62 -9.49
CA ASN A 272 12.34 11.56 -10.34
C ASN A 272 12.10 11.97 -11.80
N HIS A 273 10.84 12.20 -12.18
CA HIS A 273 10.45 12.57 -13.54
C HIS A 273 9.61 13.84 -13.54
N PRO A 274 9.62 14.64 -14.63
CA PRO A 274 8.77 15.79 -14.76
C PRO A 274 7.30 15.43 -14.60
N GLN A 275 6.60 16.12 -13.71
CA GLN A 275 5.18 15.87 -13.46
C GLN A 275 4.29 16.30 -14.62
N THR A 276 4.76 17.25 -15.44
CA THR A 276 4.07 17.74 -16.63
C THR A 276 3.85 16.67 -17.70
N GLU A 277 4.64 15.59 -17.67
CA GLU A 277 4.53 14.47 -18.61
C GLU A 277 3.55 13.39 -18.16
N LEU A 278 2.95 13.51 -16.98
CA LEU A 278 2.00 12.51 -16.49
C LEU A 278 0.58 12.83 -17.00
N PRO A 279 -0.23 11.83 -17.36
CA PRO A 279 -1.65 12.01 -17.66
C PRO A 279 -2.41 12.66 -16.49
N HIS A 280 -3.50 13.37 -16.79
CA HIS A 280 -4.28 14.11 -15.77
C HIS A 280 -4.86 13.22 -14.66
N ASN A 281 -5.12 11.95 -14.98
CA ASN A 281 -5.67 10.96 -14.05
C ASN A 281 -4.61 10.24 -13.19
N VAL A 282 -3.32 10.65 -13.27
CA VAL A 282 -2.23 10.07 -12.48
C VAL A 282 -1.80 11.05 -11.40
N HIS A 283 -1.94 10.66 -10.16
CA HIS A 283 -1.50 11.35 -8.94
C HIS A 283 -0.19 10.74 -8.41
N LEU A 284 0.42 11.34 -7.40
CA LEU A 284 1.75 10.95 -6.91
C LEU A 284 1.67 10.21 -5.58
N GLY A 285 2.33 9.07 -5.47
CA GLY A 285 2.56 8.33 -4.24
C GLY A 285 4.02 8.45 -3.80
N LEU A 286 4.26 9.11 -2.69
CA LEU A 286 5.58 9.25 -2.08
C LEU A 286 5.73 8.29 -0.91
N CYS A 287 6.92 7.74 -0.72
CA CYS A 287 7.22 6.89 0.42
C CYS A 287 8.62 7.20 0.95
N ARG A 288 9.65 6.67 0.31
CA ARG A 288 11.04 6.74 0.79
C ARG A 288 11.59 8.17 0.92
N ASP A 289 11.14 9.07 0.07
CA ASP A 289 11.57 10.46 0.12
C ASP A 289 11.05 11.15 1.40
N LEU A 290 9.79 10.91 1.77
CA LEU A 290 9.21 11.39 3.02
C LEU A 290 9.73 10.64 4.25
N ILE A 291 10.09 9.34 4.12
CA ILE A 291 10.80 8.66 5.21
C ILE A 291 12.13 9.35 5.48
N ALA A 292 12.89 9.64 4.44
CA ALA A 292 14.23 10.23 4.56
C ALA A 292 14.19 11.68 5.07
N ASN A 293 13.24 12.47 4.59
CA ASN A 293 13.09 13.87 4.92
C ASN A 293 11.61 14.25 5.09
N PRO A 294 11.14 14.54 6.32
CA PRO A 294 9.76 15.00 6.55
C PRO A 294 9.39 16.25 5.74
N ASP A 295 10.34 17.15 5.53
CA ASP A 295 10.16 18.39 4.75
C ASP A 295 10.43 18.23 3.25
N PHE A 296 10.46 17.00 2.73
CA PHE A 296 10.80 16.74 1.31
C PHE A 296 9.97 17.56 0.32
N LEU A 297 8.70 17.78 0.56
CA LEU A 297 7.84 18.57 -0.34
C LEU A 297 8.22 20.06 -0.38
N LYS A 298 8.84 20.58 0.68
CA LYS A 298 9.42 21.94 0.74
C LYS A 298 10.85 21.96 0.20
N GLN A 299 11.57 20.82 0.29
CA GLN A 299 12.99 20.70 -0.06
C GLN A 299 13.24 19.44 -0.92
N PRO A 300 12.75 19.39 -2.17
CA PRO A 300 12.81 18.15 -3.00
C PRO A 300 14.22 17.65 -3.30
N ALA A 301 15.24 18.51 -3.24
CA ALA A 301 16.64 18.12 -3.43
C ALA A 301 17.19 17.19 -2.32
N LYS A 302 16.50 17.08 -1.18
CA LYS A 302 16.90 16.28 -0.02
C LYS A 302 16.07 15.00 0.12
N GLY A 303 15.78 14.32 -0.97
CA GLY A 303 15.04 13.05 -0.98
C GLY A 303 15.89 11.83 -0.63
N CYS A 304 15.33 10.64 -0.79
CA CYS A 304 15.97 9.39 -0.42
C CYS A 304 17.19 9.04 -1.30
N GLU A 305 18.30 8.68 -0.68
CA GLU A 305 19.57 8.25 -1.30
C GLU A 305 19.67 6.73 -1.52
N ASN A 306 18.59 5.98 -1.39
CA ASN A 306 18.53 4.52 -1.57
C ASN A 306 19.44 3.70 -0.63
N SER A 307 19.74 4.17 0.57
CA SER A 307 20.52 3.41 1.56
C SER A 307 19.85 2.10 1.99
N GLY A 308 18.52 2.00 1.81
CA GLY A 308 17.73 0.81 2.12
C GLY A 308 17.56 0.54 3.62
N HIS A 309 17.90 1.47 4.51
CA HIS A 309 17.73 1.31 5.96
C HIS A 309 16.26 1.20 6.37
N CYS A 310 15.34 1.78 5.59
CA CYS A 310 13.90 1.66 5.80
C CYS A 310 13.36 0.23 5.62
N HIS A 311 14.14 -0.69 5.05
CA HIS A 311 13.81 -2.13 4.96
C HIS A 311 14.24 -2.84 6.25
N TYR A 312 13.84 -2.32 7.37
CA TYR A 312 14.35 -2.63 8.69
C TYR A 312 14.27 -4.12 9.04
N TYR A 313 13.10 -4.75 8.84
CA TYR A 313 12.87 -6.14 9.24
C TYR A 313 13.78 -7.13 8.51
N SER A 314 14.02 -6.93 7.21
CA SER A 314 14.93 -7.76 6.43
C SER A 314 16.41 -7.56 6.82
N ARG A 315 16.69 -6.55 7.64
CA ARG A 315 18.01 -6.21 8.20
C ARG A 315 18.14 -6.57 9.68
N GLY A 316 17.15 -7.30 10.23
CA GLY A 316 17.15 -7.69 11.65
C GLY A 316 16.97 -6.53 12.63
N LYS A 317 16.24 -5.48 12.21
CA LYS A 317 15.85 -4.35 13.04
C LYS A 317 14.36 -4.39 13.32
N ASP A 318 13.93 -3.77 14.40
CA ASP A 318 12.54 -3.79 14.85
C ASP A 318 11.71 -2.64 14.27
N HIS A 319 12.35 -1.56 13.80
CA HIS A 319 11.67 -0.38 13.27
C HIS A 319 12.44 0.30 12.15
N VAL A 320 11.72 1.15 11.43
CA VAL A 320 12.26 1.95 10.33
C VAL A 320 13.35 2.92 10.82
N THR A 321 14.42 3.02 10.03
CA THR A 321 15.46 4.02 10.22
C THR A 321 15.88 4.57 8.86
N CYS A 322 16.58 5.70 8.87
CA CYS A 322 17.21 6.25 7.67
C CYS A 322 18.63 6.72 7.96
N SER A 323 19.53 6.53 7.01
CA SER A 323 20.91 7.04 7.12
C SER A 323 20.98 8.57 7.20
N GLN A 324 19.97 9.23 6.66
CA GLN A 324 19.85 10.70 6.62
C GLN A 324 19.28 11.31 7.91
N TRP A 325 18.72 10.49 8.80
CA TRP A 325 18.21 10.97 10.09
C TRP A 325 19.37 11.36 11.02
N SER A 326 19.18 12.44 11.80
CA SER A 326 20.11 12.81 12.85
C SER A 326 20.23 11.71 13.91
N LEU A 327 21.26 11.75 14.74
CA LEU A 327 21.39 10.79 15.85
C LEU A 327 20.19 10.87 16.80
N ALA A 328 19.63 12.05 17.05
CA ALA A 328 18.44 12.23 17.86
C ALA A 328 17.22 11.56 17.23
N ASP A 329 17.03 11.67 15.90
CA ASP A 329 15.89 11.06 15.19
C ASP A 329 15.99 9.53 15.07
N ARG A 330 17.16 8.92 15.34
CA ARG A 330 17.35 7.46 15.27
C ARG A 330 16.98 6.74 16.56
N HIS A 331 16.89 7.48 17.65
CA HIS A 331 16.66 6.97 19.01
C HIS A 331 15.33 7.45 19.61
N SER A 332 14.66 8.38 18.97
CA SER A 332 13.27 8.78 19.23
C SER A 332 12.31 7.85 18.47
#